data_0eec162c4ccf0c66f517de7e9a7c2b1d
#
_entry.id   0eec162c4ccf0c66f517de7e9a7c2b1d
#
_cell.length_a   1.000
_cell.length_b   1.000
_cell.length_c   1.000
_cell.angle_alpha   90.00
_cell.angle_beta   90.00
_cell.angle_gamma   90.00
#
_symmetry.space_group_name_H-M   'P 1'
#
loop_
_entity.id
_entity.type
_entity.pdbx_description
1 polymer ?
#
loop_
_entity_poly.entity_id
_entity_poly.type
_entity_poly.pdbx_seq_one_letter_code
_entity_poly.pdbx_strand_id
1 'polypeptide(L)'
;MSTIRDKSVLITGAGRGIGKRLALGFAEAGARVGLLARSQAELDLAKLEIEQAGGNALRLRADVRDLEQLQAAVDRMRVVFGGLDVLIASAGVQGPIGPLLSTKPKAWNETVEVNLFGVVNSCRAALPPMVEKRCGKIILVVGGGSGHTRPNFGAYAASKAAVVRFSECLAVEVSDHNVQVNCISPGNVYTHMTDEILHAGESKAGRREIEEAEQARITGGIPPEKQLQLALFLASDRSNHISGKLIHVNDDWKRFEKDNMKPELYTLRRVQKI
;
A
#
# COMPACT_ATOMS: atom_id res chain seq x y z
N MET A 1 4.24 -16.04 -19.83
CA MET A 1 4.21 -15.60 -18.41
C MET A 1 4.54 -14.11 -18.41
N SER A 2 3.58 -13.26 -18.06
CA SER A 2 3.87 -11.83 -17.88
C SER A 2 4.75 -11.68 -16.65
N THR A 3 5.98 -11.30 -16.83
CA THR A 3 6.99 -11.24 -15.78
C THR A 3 7.07 -9.82 -15.23
N ILE A 4 7.27 -9.68 -13.93
CA ILE A 4 7.64 -8.42 -13.27
C ILE A 4 9.10 -8.02 -13.59
N ARG A 5 9.83 -8.94 -14.22
CA ARG A 5 11.23 -8.71 -14.62
C ARG A 5 11.35 -7.43 -15.46
N ASP A 6 12.32 -6.61 -15.10
CA ASP A 6 12.65 -5.31 -15.74
C ASP A 6 11.58 -4.21 -15.60
N LYS A 7 10.43 -4.46 -14.91
CA LYS A 7 9.48 -3.39 -14.59
C LYS A 7 10.07 -2.45 -13.54
N SER A 8 9.86 -1.16 -13.70
CA SER A 8 10.22 -0.13 -12.72
C SER A 8 9.09 0.07 -11.70
N VAL A 9 9.38 -0.20 -10.44
CA VAL A 9 8.40 -0.22 -9.35
C VAL A 9 8.78 0.79 -8.29
N LEU A 10 7.95 1.79 -8.04
CA LEU A 10 8.12 2.74 -6.95
C LEU A 10 7.31 2.29 -5.74
N ILE A 11 7.96 2.14 -4.58
CA ILE A 11 7.30 1.72 -3.34
C ILE A 11 7.49 2.80 -2.27
N THR A 12 6.39 3.39 -1.81
CA THR A 12 6.43 4.34 -0.69
C THR A 12 6.37 3.61 0.65
N GLY A 13 7.04 4.14 1.68
CA GLY A 13 7.19 3.45 2.96
C GLY A 13 8.09 2.21 2.86
N ALA A 14 9.04 2.19 1.92
CA ALA A 14 9.89 1.03 1.61
C ALA A 14 11.02 0.79 2.61
N GLY A 15 11.22 1.65 3.61
CA GLY A 15 12.30 1.50 4.58
C GLY A 15 12.07 0.39 5.61
N ARG A 16 10.81 0.06 5.92
CA ARG A 16 10.44 -0.94 6.93
C ARG A 16 9.07 -1.59 6.68
N GLY A 17 8.72 -2.58 7.50
CA GLY A 17 7.40 -3.21 7.51
C GLY A 17 6.99 -3.83 6.17
N ILE A 18 5.74 -3.66 5.80
CA ILE A 18 5.15 -4.24 4.57
C ILE A 18 5.82 -3.67 3.33
N GLY A 19 6.08 -2.36 3.28
CA GLY A 19 6.73 -1.72 2.14
C GLY A 19 8.13 -2.29 1.85
N LYS A 20 8.95 -2.51 2.90
CA LYS A 20 10.27 -3.16 2.75
C LYS A 20 10.14 -4.61 2.26
N ARG A 21 9.22 -5.39 2.85
CA ARG A 21 8.98 -6.80 2.43
C ARG A 21 8.58 -6.88 0.95
N LEU A 22 7.68 -6.01 0.51
CA LEU A 22 7.30 -5.93 -0.90
C LEU A 22 8.50 -5.52 -1.77
N ALA A 23 9.31 -4.56 -1.33
CA ALA A 23 10.48 -4.12 -2.09
C ALA A 23 11.49 -5.26 -2.32
N LEU A 24 11.81 -6.03 -1.28
CA LEU A 24 12.67 -7.20 -1.37
C LEU A 24 12.09 -8.23 -2.35
N GLY A 25 10.82 -8.60 -2.21
CA GLY A 25 10.21 -9.63 -3.07
C GLY A 25 10.03 -9.17 -4.53
N PHE A 26 9.76 -7.89 -4.80
CA PHE A 26 9.73 -7.37 -6.17
C PHE A 26 11.13 -7.36 -6.81
N ALA A 27 12.17 -7.01 -6.05
CA ALA A 27 13.54 -7.07 -6.51
C ALA A 27 13.98 -8.51 -6.82
N GLU A 28 13.63 -9.48 -5.96
CA GLU A 28 13.84 -10.92 -6.18
C GLU A 28 13.11 -11.42 -7.42
N ALA A 29 11.91 -10.90 -7.71
CA ALA A 29 11.16 -11.17 -8.93
C ALA A 29 11.78 -10.51 -10.19
N GLY A 30 12.89 -9.77 -10.05
CA GLY A 30 13.63 -9.13 -11.14
C GLY A 30 13.18 -7.72 -11.49
N ALA A 31 12.38 -7.06 -10.65
CA ALA A 31 12.01 -5.66 -10.86
C ALA A 31 13.15 -4.71 -10.47
N ARG A 32 13.15 -3.52 -11.06
CA ARG A 32 13.98 -2.38 -10.66
C ARG A 32 13.19 -1.53 -9.67
N VAL A 33 13.64 -1.48 -8.40
CA VAL A 33 12.81 -0.97 -7.30
C VAL A 33 13.28 0.40 -6.82
N GLY A 34 12.40 1.40 -6.88
CA GLY A 34 12.53 2.68 -6.21
C GLY A 34 12.04 2.58 -4.77
N LEU A 35 12.95 2.72 -3.81
CA LEU A 35 12.69 2.70 -2.39
C LEU A 35 12.44 4.12 -1.90
N LEU A 36 11.20 4.47 -1.54
CA LEU A 36 10.87 5.81 -1.07
C LEU A 36 10.45 5.79 0.40
N ALA A 37 11.16 6.55 1.23
CA ALA A 37 10.84 6.80 2.63
C ALA A 37 11.55 8.06 3.14
N ARG A 38 11.23 8.50 4.36
CA ARG A 38 11.85 9.67 5.00
C ARG A 38 13.22 9.36 5.61
N SER A 39 13.39 8.15 6.14
CA SER A 39 14.61 7.73 6.84
C SER A 39 15.66 7.24 5.84
N GLN A 40 16.74 8.00 5.72
CA GLN A 40 17.87 7.62 4.89
C GLN A 40 18.49 6.29 5.36
N ALA A 41 18.68 6.12 6.67
CA ALA A 41 19.28 4.91 7.22
C ALA A 41 18.45 3.64 6.93
N GLU A 42 17.11 3.72 7.03
CA GLU A 42 16.24 2.59 6.68
C GLU A 42 16.31 2.28 5.17
N LEU A 43 16.40 3.31 4.32
CA LEU A 43 16.56 3.13 2.87
C LEU A 43 17.91 2.51 2.51
N ASP A 44 18.97 2.90 3.20
CA ASP A 44 20.33 2.36 2.98
C ASP A 44 20.38 0.86 3.32
N LEU A 45 19.78 0.46 4.43
CA LEU A 45 19.69 -0.95 4.82
C LEU A 45 18.83 -1.76 3.83
N ALA A 46 17.67 -1.28 3.43
CA ALA A 46 16.81 -1.97 2.47
C ALA A 46 17.50 -2.12 1.09
N LYS A 47 18.19 -1.07 0.63
CA LYS A 47 18.95 -1.12 -0.61
C LYS A 47 20.08 -2.15 -0.54
N LEU A 48 20.86 -2.14 0.54
CA LEU A 48 21.96 -3.09 0.74
C LEU A 48 21.46 -4.54 0.69
N GLU A 49 20.35 -4.86 1.36
CA GLU A 49 19.76 -6.20 1.34
C GLU A 49 19.35 -6.63 -0.08
N ILE A 50 18.75 -5.72 -0.86
CA ILE A 50 18.38 -6.00 -2.25
C ILE A 50 19.62 -6.24 -3.12
N GLU A 51 20.64 -5.40 -3.00
CA GLU A 51 21.88 -5.52 -3.80
C GLU A 51 22.68 -6.78 -3.46
N GLN A 52 22.72 -7.15 -2.18
CA GLN A 52 23.35 -8.42 -1.74
C GLN A 52 22.64 -9.66 -2.30
N ALA A 53 21.30 -9.56 -2.53
CA ALA A 53 20.54 -10.60 -3.20
C ALA A 53 20.60 -10.54 -4.74
N GLY A 54 21.42 -9.63 -5.32
CA GLY A 54 21.58 -9.46 -6.77
C GLY A 54 20.49 -8.64 -7.44
N GLY A 55 19.62 -7.98 -6.66
CA GLY A 55 18.56 -7.11 -7.16
C GLY A 55 19.03 -5.68 -7.47
N ASN A 56 18.13 -4.88 -8.04
CA ASN A 56 18.43 -3.48 -8.42
C ASN A 56 17.50 -2.52 -7.66
N ALA A 57 18.08 -1.62 -6.87
CA ALA A 57 17.33 -0.67 -6.06
C ALA A 57 17.89 0.76 -6.13
N LEU A 58 16.95 1.73 -6.18
CA LEU A 58 17.24 3.17 -6.13
C LEU A 58 16.65 3.77 -4.86
N ARG A 59 17.47 4.47 -4.06
CA ARG A 59 17.01 5.21 -2.88
C ARG A 59 16.41 6.55 -3.29
N LEU A 60 15.24 6.86 -2.73
CA LEU A 60 14.48 8.08 -3.01
C LEU A 60 13.99 8.63 -1.66
N ARG A 61 14.78 9.50 -1.04
CA ARG A 61 14.39 10.12 0.23
C ARG A 61 13.32 11.18 -0.03
N ALA A 62 12.11 10.97 0.48
CA ALA A 62 10.99 11.90 0.33
C ALA A 62 9.96 11.69 1.45
N ASP A 63 9.20 12.76 1.75
CA ASP A 63 7.98 12.69 2.54
C ASP A 63 6.76 12.63 1.59
N VAL A 64 5.87 11.66 1.78
CA VAL A 64 4.68 11.51 0.93
C VAL A 64 3.70 12.68 1.04
N ARG A 65 3.81 13.53 2.06
CA ARG A 65 3.03 14.75 2.21
C ARG A 65 3.49 15.87 1.26
N ASP A 66 4.69 15.76 0.73
CA ASP A 66 5.31 16.73 -0.16
C ASP A 66 5.24 16.25 -1.62
N LEU A 67 4.36 16.87 -2.41
CA LEU A 67 4.16 16.50 -3.80
C LEU A 67 5.40 16.77 -4.67
N GLU A 68 6.15 17.85 -4.42
CA GLU A 68 7.34 18.18 -5.21
C GLU A 68 8.44 17.14 -5.02
N GLN A 69 8.66 16.67 -3.79
CA GLN A 69 9.60 15.58 -3.51
C GLN A 69 9.18 14.29 -4.20
N LEU A 70 7.88 13.98 -4.27
CA LEU A 70 7.37 12.80 -4.98
C LEU A 70 7.54 12.92 -6.50
N GLN A 71 7.30 14.09 -7.08
CA GLN A 71 7.55 14.36 -8.50
C GLN A 71 9.03 14.18 -8.84
N ALA A 72 9.92 14.78 -8.06
CA ALA A 72 11.36 14.60 -8.22
C ALA A 72 11.80 13.13 -8.10
N ALA A 73 11.17 12.35 -7.21
CA ALA A 73 11.42 10.92 -7.08
C ALA A 73 10.99 10.15 -8.34
N VAL A 74 9.83 10.46 -8.91
CA VAL A 74 9.35 9.85 -10.16
C VAL A 74 10.25 10.23 -11.35
N ASP A 75 10.67 11.49 -11.44
CA ASP A 75 11.61 11.93 -12.47
C ASP A 75 12.95 11.20 -12.35
N ARG A 76 13.43 10.99 -11.13
CA ARG A 76 14.64 10.19 -10.90
C ARG A 76 14.48 8.74 -11.34
N MET A 77 13.30 8.12 -11.11
CA MET A 77 12.97 6.79 -11.64
C MET A 77 13.02 6.76 -13.18
N ARG A 78 12.47 7.78 -13.84
CA ARG A 78 12.49 7.91 -15.30
C ARG A 78 13.92 7.98 -15.84
N VAL A 79 14.78 8.77 -15.20
CA VAL A 79 16.20 8.91 -15.63
C VAL A 79 16.98 7.61 -15.42
N VAL A 80 16.82 6.95 -14.25
CA VAL A 80 17.66 5.81 -13.89
C VAL A 80 17.12 4.49 -14.46
N PHE A 81 15.78 4.30 -14.46
CA PHE A 81 15.13 3.06 -14.86
C PHE A 81 14.34 3.14 -16.16
N GLY A 82 14.32 4.32 -16.80
CA GLY A 82 13.65 4.51 -18.09
C GLY A 82 12.13 4.73 -17.99
N GLY A 83 11.55 4.79 -16.79
CA GLY A 83 10.12 4.99 -16.60
C GLY A 83 9.60 4.56 -15.23
N LEU A 84 8.26 4.51 -15.13
CA LEU A 84 7.54 3.99 -13.97
C LEU A 84 6.40 3.09 -14.46
N ASP A 85 6.41 1.81 -14.07
CA ASP A 85 5.40 0.82 -14.45
C ASP A 85 4.41 0.55 -13.33
N VAL A 86 4.90 0.54 -12.09
CA VAL A 86 4.09 0.20 -10.92
C VAL A 86 4.35 1.19 -9.80
N LEU A 87 3.28 1.70 -9.20
CA LEU A 87 3.30 2.40 -7.90
C LEU A 87 2.71 1.48 -6.84
N ILE A 88 3.44 1.28 -5.74
CA ILE A 88 2.91 0.67 -4.51
C ILE A 88 2.91 1.72 -3.41
N ALA A 89 1.74 2.27 -3.09
CA ALA A 89 1.60 3.26 -2.03
C ALA A 89 1.38 2.54 -0.68
N SER A 90 2.48 2.29 0.03
CA SER A 90 2.49 1.57 1.31
C SER A 90 2.86 2.45 2.52
N ALA A 91 3.26 3.70 2.31
CA ALA A 91 3.51 4.63 3.41
C ALA A 91 2.25 4.83 4.27
N GLY A 92 2.42 4.77 5.59
CA GLY A 92 1.32 4.98 6.52
C GLY A 92 1.78 5.01 7.98
N VAL A 93 0.93 5.55 8.83
CA VAL A 93 1.10 5.61 10.29
C VAL A 93 -0.17 5.10 10.97
N GLN A 94 -0.02 4.53 12.17
CA GLN A 94 -1.16 4.06 12.98
C GLN A 94 -2.03 5.23 13.47
N GLY A 95 -1.40 6.36 13.78
CA GLY A 95 -2.07 7.50 14.37
C GLY A 95 -2.48 7.28 15.84
N PRO A 96 -3.36 8.14 16.38
CA PRO A 96 -3.76 8.07 17.77
C PRO A 96 -4.63 6.83 18.03
N ILE A 97 -4.35 6.13 19.13
CA ILE A 97 -5.10 4.98 19.61
C ILE A 97 -5.90 5.39 20.85
N GLY A 98 -7.22 5.19 20.81
CA GLY A 98 -8.14 5.49 21.90
C GLY A 98 -9.47 6.09 21.45
N PRO A 99 -10.41 6.25 22.39
CA PRO A 99 -11.68 6.93 22.13
C PRO A 99 -11.48 8.34 21.58
N LEU A 100 -12.35 8.80 20.69
CA LEU A 100 -12.23 10.09 20.00
C LEU A 100 -11.98 11.26 20.96
N LEU A 101 -12.68 11.30 22.08
CA LEU A 101 -12.56 12.39 23.06
C LEU A 101 -11.20 12.42 23.79
N SER A 102 -10.45 11.31 23.79
CA SER A 102 -9.13 11.21 24.43
C SER A 102 -7.97 11.42 23.44
N THR A 103 -8.23 11.50 22.15
CA THR A 103 -7.20 11.65 21.12
C THR A 103 -6.99 13.12 20.75
N LYS A 104 -5.73 13.51 20.48
CA LYS A 104 -5.38 14.89 20.13
C LYS A 104 -5.77 15.18 18.68
N PRO A 105 -6.49 16.29 18.37
CA PRO A 105 -6.86 16.66 17.00
C PRO A 105 -5.67 16.73 16.04
N LYS A 106 -4.53 17.25 16.50
CA LYS A 106 -3.31 17.32 15.70
C LYS A 106 -2.84 15.95 15.21
N ALA A 107 -2.81 14.94 16.09
CA ALA A 107 -2.40 13.57 15.73
C ALA A 107 -3.40 12.93 14.75
N TRP A 108 -4.68 13.26 14.88
CA TRP A 108 -5.73 12.85 13.96
C TRP A 108 -5.47 13.40 12.55
N ASN A 109 -5.21 14.71 12.43
CA ASN A 109 -4.92 15.37 11.16
C ASN A 109 -3.64 14.82 10.51
N GLU A 110 -2.55 14.68 11.26
CA GLU A 110 -1.29 14.10 10.79
C GLU A 110 -1.49 12.68 10.21
N THR A 111 -2.40 11.91 10.81
CA THR A 111 -2.73 10.57 10.30
C THR A 111 -3.39 10.65 8.93
N VAL A 112 -4.34 11.55 8.74
CA VAL A 112 -5.02 11.78 7.45
C VAL A 112 -4.04 12.33 6.41
N GLU A 113 -3.17 13.25 6.80
CA GLU A 113 -2.14 13.81 5.92
C GLU A 113 -1.22 12.71 5.35
N VAL A 114 -0.76 11.79 6.19
CA VAL A 114 0.12 10.71 5.72
C VAL A 114 -0.67 9.64 4.97
N ASN A 115 -1.76 9.12 5.57
CA ASN A 115 -2.43 7.92 5.08
C ASN A 115 -3.33 8.17 3.87
N LEU A 116 -3.89 9.37 3.73
CA LEU A 116 -4.78 9.74 2.62
C LEU A 116 -4.09 10.70 1.66
N PHE A 117 -3.69 11.88 2.10
CA PHE A 117 -3.08 12.85 1.18
C PHE A 117 -1.73 12.38 0.65
N GLY A 118 -0.95 11.63 1.45
CA GLY A 118 0.27 10.99 0.98
C GLY A 118 0.03 9.98 -0.15
N VAL A 119 -1.07 9.23 -0.10
CA VAL A 119 -1.49 8.33 -1.19
C VAL A 119 -1.92 9.13 -2.43
N VAL A 120 -2.75 10.18 -2.24
CA VAL A 120 -3.21 11.05 -3.34
C VAL A 120 -2.00 11.70 -4.03
N ASN A 121 -1.05 12.24 -3.28
CA ASN A 121 0.16 12.84 -3.82
C ASN A 121 1.03 11.82 -4.58
N SER A 122 1.17 10.60 -4.03
CA SER A 122 1.90 9.52 -4.70
C SER A 122 1.27 9.16 -6.05
N CYS A 123 -0.06 9.09 -6.11
CA CYS A 123 -0.78 8.86 -7.36
C CYS A 123 -0.62 10.04 -8.33
N ARG A 124 -0.73 11.30 -7.85
CA ARG A 124 -0.52 12.51 -8.68
C ARG A 124 0.86 12.56 -9.32
N ALA A 125 1.90 12.16 -8.59
CA ALA A 125 3.25 12.10 -9.13
C ALA A 125 3.45 10.96 -10.14
N ALA A 126 2.83 9.79 -9.90
CA ALA A 126 3.02 8.61 -10.73
C ALA A 126 2.18 8.58 -12.01
N LEU A 127 1.01 9.21 -12.00
CA LEU A 127 0.05 9.13 -13.11
C LEU A 127 0.53 9.73 -14.44
N PRO A 128 1.15 10.91 -14.49
CA PRO A 128 1.51 11.52 -15.78
C PRO A 128 2.30 10.58 -16.71
N PRO A 129 3.41 9.95 -16.30
CA PRO A 129 4.13 9.02 -17.17
C PRO A 129 3.34 7.74 -17.48
N MET A 130 2.42 7.29 -16.60
CA MET A 130 1.58 6.12 -16.85
C MET A 130 0.48 6.42 -17.89
N VAL A 131 -0.13 7.60 -17.81
CA VAL A 131 -1.15 8.07 -18.74
C VAL A 131 -0.54 8.29 -20.13
N GLU A 132 0.63 8.94 -20.19
CA GLU A 132 1.36 9.19 -21.46
C GLU A 132 1.65 7.88 -22.20
N LYS A 133 2.18 6.87 -21.52
CA LYS A 133 2.49 5.57 -22.15
C LYS A 133 1.29 4.62 -22.25
N ARG A 134 0.10 5.02 -21.74
CA ARG A 134 -1.13 4.22 -21.67
C ARG A 134 -0.92 2.83 -21.05
N CYS A 135 -0.15 2.80 -19.97
CA CYS A 135 0.16 1.56 -19.22
C CYS A 135 0.63 1.91 -17.82
N GLY A 136 0.02 1.31 -16.80
CA GLY A 136 0.43 1.50 -15.40
C GLY A 136 -0.36 0.66 -14.42
N LYS A 137 0.25 0.36 -13.28
CA LYS A 137 -0.39 -0.33 -12.15
C LYS A 137 -0.21 0.47 -10.88
N ILE A 138 -1.31 0.75 -10.20
CA ILE A 138 -1.32 1.44 -8.90
C ILE A 138 -1.90 0.50 -7.86
N ILE A 139 -1.11 0.19 -6.85
CA ILE A 139 -1.47 -0.69 -5.74
C ILE A 139 -1.41 0.13 -4.45
N LEU A 140 -2.56 0.30 -3.80
CA LEU A 140 -2.70 1.08 -2.58
C LEU A 140 -2.81 0.12 -1.38
N VAL A 141 -1.86 0.19 -0.45
CA VAL A 141 -1.90 -0.65 0.75
C VAL A 141 -2.80 0.00 1.79
N VAL A 142 -3.90 -0.68 2.10
CA VAL A 142 -4.83 -0.30 3.15
C VAL A 142 -4.66 -1.16 4.40
N GLY A 143 -5.67 -1.38 5.21
CA GLY A 143 -5.54 -2.20 6.42
C GLY A 143 -6.84 -2.31 7.18
N GLY A 144 -6.80 -2.86 8.37
CA GLY A 144 -7.96 -3.04 9.23
C GLY A 144 -8.75 -1.75 9.42
N GLY A 145 -10.07 -1.83 9.28
CA GLY A 145 -10.98 -0.69 9.34
C GLY A 145 -11.27 -0.03 8.00
N SER A 146 -10.62 -0.43 6.90
CA SER A 146 -10.94 0.11 5.57
C SER A 146 -12.29 -0.37 5.03
N GLY A 147 -12.74 -1.57 5.40
CA GLY A 147 -14.01 -2.14 4.99
C GLY A 147 -14.94 -2.51 6.16
N HIS A 148 -14.53 -2.28 7.40
CA HIS A 148 -15.32 -2.57 8.61
C HIS A 148 -14.97 -1.59 9.73
N THR A 149 -15.77 -1.57 10.80
CA THR A 149 -15.51 -0.71 11.96
C THR A 149 -14.30 -1.17 12.74
N ARG A 150 -13.49 -0.21 13.22
CA ARG A 150 -12.35 -0.45 14.12
C ARG A 150 -12.39 0.58 15.25
N PRO A 151 -13.10 0.30 16.34
CA PRO A 151 -13.19 1.20 17.49
C PRO A 151 -11.81 1.58 18.02
N ASN A 152 -11.67 2.80 18.54
CA ASN A 152 -10.42 3.37 19.06
C ASN A 152 -9.32 3.67 18.03
N PHE A 153 -9.55 3.41 16.74
CA PHE A 153 -8.61 3.66 15.64
C PHE A 153 -9.24 4.58 14.57
N GLY A 154 -10.07 5.53 15.00
CA GLY A 154 -10.91 6.33 14.10
C GLY A 154 -10.16 7.04 12.99
N ALA A 155 -9.02 7.70 13.29
CA ALA A 155 -8.20 8.40 12.30
C ALA A 155 -7.65 7.44 11.23
N TYR A 156 -7.11 6.29 11.68
CA TYR A 156 -6.59 5.26 10.80
C TYR A 156 -7.69 4.67 9.91
N ALA A 157 -8.78 4.17 10.53
CA ALA A 157 -9.86 3.53 9.81
C ALA A 157 -10.52 4.46 8.79
N ALA A 158 -10.82 5.71 9.18
CA ALA A 158 -11.39 6.72 8.30
C ALA A 158 -10.43 7.02 7.11
N SER A 159 -9.14 7.22 7.37
CA SER A 159 -8.15 7.48 6.31
C SER A 159 -8.05 6.31 5.33
N LYS A 160 -8.03 5.07 5.82
CA LYS A 160 -7.93 3.88 4.96
C LYS A 160 -9.22 3.57 4.18
N ALA A 161 -10.40 3.83 4.76
CA ALA A 161 -11.67 3.76 4.04
C ALA A 161 -11.75 4.83 2.93
N ALA A 162 -11.26 6.05 3.20
CA ALA A 162 -11.17 7.10 2.20
C ALA A 162 -10.24 6.73 1.03
N VAL A 163 -9.11 6.04 1.30
CA VAL A 163 -8.21 5.52 0.26
C VAL A 163 -8.93 4.50 -0.63
N VAL A 164 -9.76 3.61 -0.07
CA VAL A 164 -10.54 2.65 -0.87
C VAL A 164 -11.50 3.39 -1.80
N ARG A 165 -12.26 4.36 -1.28
CA ARG A 165 -13.17 5.16 -2.11
C ARG A 165 -12.42 5.96 -3.17
N PHE A 166 -11.29 6.57 -2.81
CA PHE A 166 -10.42 7.27 -3.76
C PHE A 166 -9.96 6.33 -4.88
N SER A 167 -9.55 5.11 -4.55
CA SER A 167 -9.09 4.14 -5.56
C SER A 167 -10.20 3.76 -6.55
N GLU A 168 -11.44 3.63 -6.09
CA GLU A 168 -12.59 3.34 -6.96
C GLU A 168 -12.87 4.49 -7.93
N CYS A 169 -12.81 5.74 -7.46
CA CYS A 169 -12.97 6.92 -8.31
C CYS A 169 -11.84 7.01 -9.34
N LEU A 170 -10.58 6.93 -8.86
CA LEU A 170 -9.42 7.04 -9.72
C LEU A 170 -9.38 5.93 -10.78
N ALA A 171 -9.78 4.71 -10.44
CA ALA A 171 -9.85 3.59 -11.38
C ALA A 171 -10.75 3.88 -12.59
N VAL A 172 -11.85 4.60 -12.37
CA VAL A 172 -12.76 5.03 -13.45
C VAL A 172 -12.14 6.17 -14.25
N GLU A 173 -11.56 7.17 -13.58
CA GLU A 173 -10.94 8.34 -14.22
C GLU A 173 -9.81 7.98 -15.18
N VAL A 174 -9.05 6.91 -14.89
CA VAL A 174 -7.88 6.50 -15.67
C VAL A 174 -8.12 5.27 -16.56
N SER A 175 -9.35 4.77 -16.64
CA SER A 175 -9.70 3.55 -17.38
C SER A 175 -9.31 3.61 -18.85
N ASP A 176 -9.55 4.76 -19.51
CA ASP A 176 -9.23 4.98 -20.91
C ASP A 176 -7.72 5.07 -21.21
N HIS A 177 -6.92 5.17 -20.15
CA HIS A 177 -5.46 5.22 -20.23
C HIS A 177 -4.78 3.88 -19.94
N ASN A 178 -5.55 2.79 -19.80
CA ASN A 178 -5.04 1.47 -19.45
C ASN A 178 -4.17 1.47 -18.17
N VAL A 179 -4.61 2.23 -17.17
CA VAL A 179 -4.01 2.23 -15.82
C VAL A 179 -4.96 1.55 -14.86
N GLN A 180 -4.51 0.52 -14.16
CA GLN A 180 -5.32 -0.18 -13.17
C GLN A 180 -4.97 0.28 -11.77
N VAL A 181 -6.01 0.54 -10.96
CA VAL A 181 -5.88 1.03 -9.56
C VAL A 181 -6.61 0.08 -8.63
N ASN A 182 -5.88 -0.56 -7.72
CA ASN A 182 -6.47 -1.50 -6.77
C ASN A 182 -5.93 -1.30 -5.36
N CYS A 183 -6.72 -1.68 -4.35
CA CYS A 183 -6.31 -1.72 -2.96
C CYS A 183 -5.98 -3.15 -2.52
N ILE A 184 -4.91 -3.30 -1.73
CA ILE A 184 -4.58 -4.54 -1.02
C ILE A 184 -4.81 -4.34 0.48
N SER A 185 -5.61 -5.21 1.09
CA SER A 185 -5.67 -5.39 2.54
C SER A 185 -4.70 -6.50 2.95
N PRO A 186 -3.56 -6.17 3.60
CA PRO A 186 -2.47 -7.12 3.84
C PRO A 186 -2.77 -8.10 4.99
N GLY A 187 -3.88 -7.91 5.70
CA GLY A 187 -4.22 -8.65 6.91
C GLY A 187 -3.36 -8.26 8.11
N ASN A 188 -3.44 -9.05 9.18
CA ASN A 188 -2.69 -8.79 10.40
C ASN A 188 -1.23 -9.26 10.24
N VAL A 189 -0.29 -8.33 10.24
CA VAL A 189 1.16 -8.55 10.03
C VAL A 189 1.91 -7.90 11.18
N TYR A 190 2.84 -8.64 11.79
CA TYR A 190 3.71 -8.05 12.81
C TYR A 190 4.61 -6.97 12.21
N THR A 191 4.45 -5.75 12.70
CA THR A 191 5.20 -4.57 12.29
C THR A 191 5.31 -3.60 13.47
N HIS A 192 6.05 -2.50 13.30
CA HIS A 192 6.10 -1.42 14.30
C HIS A 192 4.70 -0.88 14.69
N MET A 193 3.73 -0.88 13.78
CA MET A 193 2.34 -0.50 14.12
C MET A 193 1.72 -1.49 15.12
N THR A 194 2.10 -2.75 15.09
CA THR A 194 1.68 -3.75 16.07
C THR A 194 2.26 -3.45 17.45
N ASP A 195 3.53 -3.02 17.51
CA ASP A 195 4.16 -2.59 18.76
C ASP A 195 3.46 -1.36 19.35
N GLU A 196 3.05 -0.40 18.49
CA GLU A 196 2.28 0.78 18.92
C GLU A 196 0.94 0.39 19.58
N ILE A 197 0.24 -0.64 19.06
CA ILE A 197 -0.99 -1.16 19.63
C ILE A 197 -0.71 -1.78 21.02
N LEU A 198 0.30 -2.63 21.12
CA LEU A 198 0.70 -3.26 22.37
C LEU A 198 1.10 -2.22 23.45
N HIS A 199 1.84 -1.19 23.06
CA HIS A 199 2.23 -0.09 23.93
C HIS A 199 1.04 0.78 24.39
N ALA A 200 0.01 0.92 23.56
CA ALA A 200 -1.20 1.66 23.94
C ALA A 200 -1.98 0.96 25.05
N GLY A 201 -1.91 -0.37 25.10
CA GLY A 201 -2.56 -1.21 26.09
C GLY A 201 -4.07 -1.38 25.88
N GLU A 202 -4.66 -2.34 26.60
CA GLU A 202 -6.05 -2.73 26.43
C GLU A 202 -7.04 -1.58 26.69
N SER A 203 -6.75 -0.72 27.67
CA SER A 203 -7.62 0.40 28.02
C SER A 203 -7.82 1.41 26.89
N LYS A 204 -6.86 1.53 25.96
CA LYS A 204 -6.94 2.42 24.80
C LYS A 204 -7.26 1.67 23.52
N ALA A 205 -6.58 0.56 23.25
CA ALA A 205 -6.74 -0.19 22.01
C ALA A 205 -8.01 -1.07 22.02
N GLY A 206 -8.39 -1.58 23.17
CA GLY A 206 -9.43 -2.58 23.33
C GLY A 206 -8.87 -4.00 23.31
N ARG A 207 -9.54 -4.90 24.03
CA ARG A 207 -9.09 -6.29 24.26
C ARG A 207 -8.80 -7.04 22.95
N ARG A 208 -9.72 -6.99 21.99
CA ARG A 208 -9.59 -7.69 20.72
C ARG A 208 -8.33 -7.28 19.94
N GLU A 209 -8.02 -5.99 19.88
CA GLU A 209 -6.85 -5.47 19.17
C GLU A 209 -5.53 -5.89 19.86
N ILE A 210 -5.52 -5.97 21.20
CA ILE A 210 -4.37 -6.48 21.95
C ILE A 210 -4.17 -7.97 21.69
N GLU A 211 -5.23 -8.79 21.78
CA GLU A 211 -5.15 -10.24 21.50
C GLU A 211 -4.63 -10.51 20.07
N GLU A 212 -5.15 -9.78 19.07
CA GLU A 212 -4.69 -9.87 17.69
C GLU A 212 -3.23 -9.42 17.51
N ALA A 213 -2.80 -8.37 18.21
CA ALA A 213 -1.44 -7.88 18.17
C ALA A 213 -0.44 -8.83 18.86
N GLU A 214 -0.82 -9.41 19.99
CA GLU A 214 -0.01 -10.44 20.67
C GLU A 214 0.14 -11.69 19.82
N GLN A 215 -0.95 -12.16 19.22
CA GLN A 215 -0.91 -13.29 18.30
C GLN A 215 0.02 -13.00 17.10
N ALA A 216 -0.08 -11.81 16.51
CA ALA A 216 0.81 -11.41 15.43
C ALA A 216 2.28 -11.33 15.87
N ARG A 217 2.56 -10.87 17.10
CA ARG A 217 3.91 -10.84 17.67
C ARG A 217 4.51 -12.24 17.80
N ILE A 218 3.70 -13.22 18.23
CA ILE A 218 4.14 -14.61 18.42
C ILE A 218 4.35 -15.32 17.10
N THR A 219 3.42 -15.15 16.13
CA THR A 219 3.38 -15.93 14.88
C THR A 219 4.01 -15.21 13.69
N GLY A 220 4.33 -13.90 13.80
CA GLY A 220 4.66 -13.05 12.67
C GLY A 220 3.43 -12.53 11.91
N GLY A 221 2.22 -13.03 12.25
CA GLY A 221 0.97 -12.73 11.57
C GLY A 221 0.82 -13.46 10.23
N ILE A 222 0.16 -12.83 9.27
CA ILE A 222 0.00 -13.39 7.91
C ILE A 222 1.37 -13.48 7.22
N PRO A 223 1.70 -14.65 6.64
CA PRO A 223 2.98 -14.84 5.94
C PRO A 223 3.23 -13.78 4.86
N PRO A 224 4.45 -13.22 4.79
CA PRO A 224 4.80 -12.16 3.81
C PRO A 224 4.58 -12.59 2.36
N GLU A 225 4.68 -13.87 2.08
CA GLU A 225 4.48 -14.45 0.74
C GLU A 225 3.07 -14.19 0.21
N LYS A 226 2.04 -14.19 1.08
CA LYS A 226 0.66 -13.92 0.65
C LYS A 226 0.50 -12.48 0.13
N GLN A 227 1.10 -11.51 0.84
CA GLN A 227 1.07 -10.11 0.41
C GLN A 227 1.84 -9.93 -0.89
N LEU A 228 3.02 -10.53 -0.97
CA LEU A 228 3.88 -10.46 -2.15
C LEU A 228 3.20 -11.10 -3.38
N GLN A 229 2.65 -12.30 -3.25
CA GLN A 229 1.97 -12.98 -4.37
C GLN A 229 0.79 -12.18 -4.91
N LEU A 230 -0.05 -11.61 -4.03
CA LEU A 230 -1.16 -10.75 -4.46
C LEU A 230 -0.65 -9.46 -5.13
N ALA A 231 0.39 -8.83 -4.58
CA ALA A 231 0.97 -7.62 -5.16
C ALA A 231 1.61 -7.91 -6.53
N LEU A 232 2.35 -9.00 -6.69
CA LEU A 232 2.93 -9.44 -7.97
C LEU A 232 1.84 -9.73 -9.01
N PHE A 233 0.75 -10.38 -8.60
CA PHE A 233 -0.41 -10.63 -9.47
C PHE A 233 -1.00 -9.31 -9.96
N LEU A 234 -1.31 -8.37 -9.05
CA LEU A 234 -1.88 -7.07 -9.40
C LEU A 234 -0.93 -6.16 -10.20
N ALA A 235 0.37 -6.34 -10.06
CA ALA A 235 1.39 -5.63 -10.84
C ALA A 235 1.62 -6.23 -12.23
N SER A 236 1.10 -7.43 -12.49
CA SER A 236 1.27 -8.16 -13.75
C SER A 236 0.16 -7.88 -14.76
N ASP A 237 0.37 -8.28 -16.04
CA ASP A 237 -0.63 -8.14 -17.08
C ASP A 237 -1.83 -9.11 -16.90
N ARG A 238 -1.67 -10.13 -16.04
CA ARG A 238 -2.73 -11.09 -15.66
C ARG A 238 -3.92 -10.42 -14.98
N SER A 239 -3.73 -9.22 -14.43
CA SER A 239 -4.75 -8.43 -13.73
C SER A 239 -5.22 -7.19 -14.51
N ASN A 240 -4.99 -7.11 -15.82
CA ASN A 240 -5.38 -5.95 -16.63
C ASN A 240 -6.88 -5.65 -16.61
N HIS A 241 -7.70 -6.64 -16.37
CA HIS A 241 -9.17 -6.54 -16.26
C HIS A 241 -9.66 -6.19 -14.84
N ILE A 242 -8.75 -6.07 -13.86
CA ILE A 242 -9.07 -5.80 -12.45
C ILE A 242 -8.68 -4.38 -12.11
N SER A 243 -9.66 -3.53 -11.82
CA SER A 243 -9.46 -2.14 -11.39
C SER A 243 -10.58 -1.69 -10.45
N GLY A 244 -10.27 -0.80 -9.50
CA GLY A 244 -11.21 -0.27 -8.51
C GLY A 244 -11.60 -1.29 -7.43
N LYS A 245 -10.73 -2.24 -7.08
CA LYS A 245 -11.04 -3.33 -6.16
C LYS A 245 -10.26 -3.23 -4.85
N LEU A 246 -10.94 -3.61 -3.75
CA LEU A 246 -10.33 -3.86 -2.45
C LEU A 246 -10.20 -5.38 -2.27
N ILE A 247 -8.98 -5.90 -2.30
CA ILE A 247 -8.73 -7.34 -2.23
C ILE A 247 -7.94 -7.65 -0.96
N HIS A 248 -8.46 -8.56 -0.14
CA HIS A 248 -7.76 -9.06 1.04
C HIS A 248 -6.83 -10.23 0.66
N VAL A 249 -5.69 -10.35 1.31
CA VAL A 249 -4.71 -11.43 1.01
C VAL A 249 -5.24 -12.84 1.24
N ASN A 250 -6.30 -13.00 2.01
CA ASN A 250 -6.98 -14.28 2.24
C ASN A 250 -8.19 -14.53 1.31
N ASP A 251 -8.53 -13.58 0.43
CA ASP A 251 -9.55 -13.81 -0.59
C ASP A 251 -9.04 -14.86 -1.59
N ASP A 252 -9.94 -15.57 -2.24
CA ASP A 252 -9.60 -16.51 -3.31
C ASP A 252 -9.33 -15.74 -4.62
N TRP A 253 -8.35 -14.82 -4.56
CA TRP A 253 -8.02 -13.91 -5.65
C TRP A 253 -7.39 -14.62 -6.86
N LYS A 254 -6.87 -15.84 -6.70
CA LYS A 254 -6.29 -16.60 -7.81
C LYS A 254 -7.32 -16.94 -8.90
N ARG A 255 -8.58 -17.09 -8.52
CA ARG A 255 -9.67 -17.29 -9.49
C ARG A 255 -9.96 -16.06 -10.33
N PHE A 256 -9.62 -14.84 -9.83
CA PHE A 256 -9.87 -13.58 -10.54
C PHE A 256 -9.10 -13.47 -11.86
N GLU A 257 -8.09 -14.28 -12.07
CA GLU A 257 -7.39 -14.36 -13.36
C GLU A 257 -8.30 -14.83 -14.51
N LYS A 258 -9.32 -15.63 -14.18
CA LYS A 258 -10.23 -16.25 -15.16
C LYS A 258 -11.65 -15.72 -15.10
N ASP A 259 -12.03 -15.14 -13.97
CA ASP A 259 -13.40 -14.71 -13.72
C ASP A 259 -13.58 -13.22 -14.03
N ASN A 260 -14.61 -12.90 -14.81
CA ASN A 260 -15.11 -11.54 -14.93
C ASN A 260 -15.76 -11.12 -13.61
N MET A 261 -15.01 -10.39 -12.80
CA MET A 261 -15.46 -9.91 -11.50
C MET A 261 -16.60 -8.89 -11.70
N LYS A 262 -17.76 -9.16 -11.07
CA LYS A 262 -18.88 -8.20 -11.10
C LYS A 262 -18.44 -6.84 -10.55
N PRO A 263 -18.91 -5.72 -11.15
CA PRO A 263 -18.45 -4.39 -10.77
C PRO A 263 -18.64 -4.04 -9.29
N GLU A 264 -19.72 -4.52 -8.66
CA GLU A 264 -20.07 -4.26 -7.27
C GLU A 264 -19.28 -5.09 -6.23
N LEU A 265 -18.63 -6.17 -6.65
CA LEU A 265 -17.84 -7.01 -5.74
C LEU A 265 -16.48 -6.38 -5.39
N TYR A 266 -16.02 -6.62 -4.17
CA TYR A 266 -14.74 -6.11 -3.66
C TYR A 266 -14.62 -4.57 -3.71
N THR A 267 -15.73 -3.88 -3.36
CA THR A 267 -15.85 -2.42 -3.37
C THR A 267 -16.59 -1.96 -2.12
N LEU A 268 -16.49 -0.67 -1.78
CA LEU A 268 -17.32 -0.08 -0.72
C LEU A 268 -18.71 0.23 -1.28
N ARG A 269 -19.71 -0.51 -0.82
CA ARG A 269 -21.12 -0.32 -1.24
C ARG A 269 -22.05 -0.27 -0.04
N ARG A 270 -23.10 0.54 -0.17
CA ARG A 270 -24.24 0.47 0.74
C ARG A 270 -25.00 -0.82 0.45
N VAL A 271 -25.09 -1.69 1.45
CA VAL A 271 -25.94 -2.89 1.36
C VAL A 271 -27.38 -2.45 1.51
N GLN A 272 -28.20 -2.70 0.50
CA GLN A 272 -29.65 -2.57 0.58
C GLN A 272 -30.21 -3.96 0.87
N LYS A 273 -31.16 -4.07 1.83
CA LYS A 273 -31.93 -5.31 1.97
C LYS A 273 -32.64 -5.57 0.65
N ILE A 274 -32.36 -6.71 0.06
CA ILE A 274 -33.13 -7.31 -1.03
C ILE A 274 -34.41 -7.90 -0.42
#